data_5372a6ec682573248bf0f185880d946b
#
_entry.id   5372a6ec682573248bf0f185880d946b
#
_cell.length_a   1.000
_cell.length_b   1.000
_cell.length_c   1.000
_cell.angle_alpha   90.00
_cell.angle_beta   90.00
_cell.angle_gamma   90.00
#
_symmetry.space_group_name_H-M   'P 1'
#
loop_
_entity.id
_entity.type
_entity.pdbx_description
1 polymer ?
#
loop_
_entity_poly.entity_id
_entity_poly.type
_entity_poly.pdbx_seq_one_letter_code
_entity_poly.pdbx_strand_id
1 'polypeptide(L)'
;MQLGNVQTRYSANFSYIKDTVVATHLENYGEYKQKEINLLANLLQSNTGTTIVYDVGAGVGVHTMAFSKHGSVVAFEHDEDKLRCLKMNTAGKLAPNVMVVPKSLETTNPTDKDIPNLDGQLMKLPEPTLIRISGDTIKVLRGMTATMMLIKPVIFIDIDNAEDISYQYSMLVERGYTMYWYMCPWFNLNNYKDNPLDSTLDLFSMNILAIHKDVELNDGGLDLARVDGPNDNWKVAHE
;
A
#
# COMPACT_ATOMS: atom_id res chain seq x y z
N MET A 1 -21.34 -10.74 7.70
CA MET A 1 -19.95 -11.25 7.71
C MET A 1 -19.49 -11.46 9.16
N GLN A 2 -18.67 -12.47 9.45
CA GLN A 2 -18.23 -12.77 10.82
C GLN A 2 -16.86 -12.09 11.09
N LEU A 3 -16.78 -11.34 12.19
CA LEU A 3 -15.52 -10.72 12.62
C LEU A 3 -14.78 -11.64 13.61
N GLY A 4 -13.46 -11.54 13.61
CA GLY A 4 -12.55 -12.14 14.57
C GLY A 4 -11.61 -11.09 15.16
N ASN A 5 -10.94 -11.45 16.25
CA ASN A 5 -9.88 -10.65 16.84
C ASN A 5 -8.69 -11.55 17.15
N VAL A 6 -7.50 -11.02 16.95
CA VAL A 6 -6.25 -11.75 17.20
C VAL A 6 -5.14 -10.80 17.65
N GLN A 7 -4.21 -11.31 18.42
CA GLN A 7 -2.98 -10.58 18.74
C GLN A 7 -2.05 -10.60 17.51
N THR A 8 -1.54 -9.43 17.17
CA THR A 8 -0.67 -9.23 16.01
C THR A 8 0.54 -8.36 16.38
N ARG A 9 1.50 -8.27 15.46
CA ARG A 9 2.63 -7.33 15.53
C ARG A 9 2.18 -5.86 15.72
N TYR A 10 0.97 -5.54 15.29
CA TYR A 10 0.45 -4.16 15.22
C TYR A 10 -0.42 -3.78 16.42
N SER A 11 -1.13 -4.75 16.99
CA SER A 11 -2.06 -4.54 18.10
C SER A 11 -2.29 -5.82 18.89
N ALA A 12 -2.51 -5.68 20.19
CA ALA A 12 -2.88 -6.80 21.06
C ALA A 12 -4.27 -7.37 20.76
N ASN A 13 -5.14 -6.57 20.12
CA ASN A 13 -6.51 -6.96 19.75
C ASN A 13 -6.85 -6.40 18.36
N PHE A 14 -6.37 -7.07 17.32
CA PHE A 14 -6.58 -6.67 15.93
C PHE A 14 -7.83 -7.33 15.37
N SER A 15 -8.78 -6.50 14.90
CA SER A 15 -10.05 -6.96 14.31
C SER A 15 -9.88 -7.29 12.83
N TYR A 16 -10.43 -8.41 12.38
CA TYR A 16 -10.37 -8.87 11.00
C TYR A 16 -11.66 -9.56 10.58
N ILE A 17 -11.81 -9.79 9.27
CA ILE A 17 -12.92 -10.53 8.68
C ILE A 17 -12.49 -11.99 8.55
N LYS A 18 -13.25 -12.90 9.16
CA LYS A 18 -12.98 -14.34 9.08
C LYS A 18 -13.09 -14.88 7.66
N ASP A 19 -12.49 -16.03 7.44
CA ASP A 19 -12.53 -16.78 6.16
C ASP A 19 -11.95 -15.98 4.97
N THR A 20 -10.97 -15.11 5.26
CA THR A 20 -10.20 -14.36 4.27
C THR A 20 -8.71 -14.76 4.32
N VAL A 21 -8.00 -14.53 3.22
CA VAL A 21 -6.54 -14.75 3.17
C VAL A 21 -5.83 -13.93 4.24
N VAL A 22 -6.24 -12.69 4.46
CA VAL A 22 -5.70 -11.83 5.53
C VAL A 22 -5.93 -12.46 6.90
N ALA A 23 -7.13 -13.01 7.16
CA ALA A 23 -7.43 -13.69 8.42
C ALA A 23 -6.48 -14.87 8.67
N THR A 24 -6.30 -15.74 7.67
CA THR A 24 -5.39 -16.89 7.76
C THR A 24 -3.97 -16.46 8.14
N HIS A 25 -3.46 -15.38 7.54
CA HIS A 25 -2.13 -14.86 7.87
C HIS A 25 -2.06 -14.27 9.29
N LEU A 26 -3.05 -13.48 9.68
CA LEU A 26 -3.10 -12.89 11.02
C LEU A 26 -3.25 -13.96 12.10
N GLU A 27 -4.05 -15.00 11.86
CA GLU A 27 -4.24 -16.12 12.77
C GLU A 27 -2.98 -16.98 12.89
N ASN A 28 -2.29 -17.28 11.79
CA ASN A 28 -1.13 -18.16 11.78
C ASN A 28 0.16 -17.45 12.17
N TYR A 29 0.35 -16.20 11.73
CA TYR A 29 1.63 -15.49 11.82
C TYR A 29 1.57 -14.19 12.65
N GLY A 30 0.37 -13.66 12.94
CA GLY A 30 0.19 -12.38 13.61
C GLY A 30 0.62 -11.16 12.75
N GLU A 31 0.79 -11.37 11.44
CA GLU A 31 1.21 -10.36 10.48
C GLU A 31 0.73 -10.71 9.08
N TYR A 32 0.80 -9.75 8.15
CA TYR A 32 0.45 -9.95 6.74
C TYR A 32 1.34 -9.09 5.86
N LYS A 33 1.97 -9.69 4.82
CA LYS A 33 2.90 -9.01 3.89
C LYS A 33 3.99 -8.20 4.62
N GLN A 34 4.56 -8.74 5.70
CA GLN A 34 5.46 -7.99 6.59
C GLN A 34 6.73 -7.49 5.88
N LYS A 35 7.25 -8.22 4.90
CA LYS A 35 8.44 -7.78 4.16
C LYS A 35 8.16 -6.54 3.31
N GLU A 36 6.95 -6.44 2.73
CA GLU A 36 6.47 -5.24 2.03
C GLU A 36 6.39 -4.05 2.98
N ILE A 37 5.79 -4.26 4.16
CA ILE A 37 5.72 -3.24 5.20
C ILE A 37 7.12 -2.79 5.63
N ASN A 38 8.06 -3.72 5.80
CA ASN A 38 9.43 -3.39 6.19
C ASN A 38 10.15 -2.53 5.14
N LEU A 39 10.00 -2.86 3.84
CA LEU A 39 10.53 -2.03 2.76
C LEU A 39 10.02 -0.60 2.88
N LEU A 40 8.69 -0.44 2.92
CA LEU A 40 8.07 0.87 2.96
C LEU A 40 8.41 1.63 4.24
N ALA A 41 8.47 0.96 5.39
CA ALA A 41 8.89 1.56 6.65
C ALA A 41 10.33 2.08 6.60
N ASN A 42 11.25 1.35 5.96
CA ASN A 42 12.64 1.79 5.78
C ASN A 42 12.70 3.04 4.89
N LEU A 43 11.94 3.08 3.79
CA LEU A 43 11.85 4.27 2.93
C LEU A 43 11.29 5.49 3.68
N LEU A 44 10.31 5.29 4.56
CA LEU A 44 9.74 6.36 5.37
C LEU A 44 10.73 6.89 6.43
N GLN A 45 11.54 6.01 7.03
CA GLN A 45 12.54 6.40 8.05
C GLN A 45 13.71 7.17 7.45
N SER A 46 14.05 6.92 6.19
CA SER A 46 15.12 7.64 5.50
C SER A 46 14.76 9.08 5.12
N ASN A 47 13.49 9.43 5.21
CA ASN A 47 13.00 10.77 4.94
C ASN A 47 13.17 11.68 6.17
N THR A 48 13.87 12.79 6.02
CA THR A 48 14.13 13.75 7.11
C THR A 48 12.98 14.73 7.37
N GLY A 49 11.92 14.69 6.54
CA GLY A 49 10.76 15.58 6.61
C GLY A 49 9.57 14.97 7.37
N THR A 50 8.45 15.68 7.32
CA THR A 50 7.16 15.16 7.82
C THR A 50 6.71 14.02 6.95
N THR A 51 6.48 12.85 7.54
CA THR A 51 6.01 11.66 6.84
C THR A 51 4.49 11.60 6.86
N ILE A 52 3.90 11.59 5.68
CA ILE A 52 2.45 11.44 5.48
C ILE A 52 2.21 10.34 4.46
N VAL A 53 1.51 9.30 4.88
CA VAL A 53 1.20 8.15 4.04
C VAL A 53 -0.27 8.16 3.66
N TYR A 54 -0.57 7.98 2.38
CA TYR A 54 -1.90 7.65 1.91
C TYR A 54 -1.97 6.14 1.67
N ASP A 55 -2.85 5.46 2.40
CA ASP A 55 -3.10 4.01 2.26
C ASP A 55 -4.45 3.84 1.53
N VAL A 56 -4.39 3.70 0.21
CA VAL A 56 -5.56 3.58 -0.67
C VAL A 56 -5.92 2.11 -0.82
N GLY A 57 -7.16 1.74 -0.46
CA GLY A 57 -7.56 0.36 -0.32
C GLY A 57 -7.00 -0.25 0.97
N ALA A 58 -7.19 0.46 2.09
CA ALA A 58 -6.58 0.13 3.38
C ALA A 58 -7.03 -1.21 3.97
N GLY A 59 -8.14 -1.76 3.48
CA GLY A 59 -8.70 -3.01 3.95
C GLY A 59 -9.03 -2.97 5.44
N VAL A 60 -8.65 -4.00 6.18
CA VAL A 60 -8.83 -4.06 7.64
C VAL A 60 -7.78 -3.25 8.41
N GLY A 61 -6.81 -2.63 7.72
CA GLY A 61 -5.86 -1.68 8.30
C GLY A 61 -4.51 -2.26 8.73
N VAL A 62 -4.06 -3.37 8.16
CA VAL A 62 -2.75 -3.95 8.50
C VAL A 62 -1.63 -2.97 8.17
N HIS A 63 -1.56 -2.49 6.92
CA HIS A 63 -0.57 -1.51 6.49
C HIS A 63 -0.75 -0.16 7.20
N THR A 64 -1.98 0.31 7.32
CA THR A 64 -2.34 1.54 8.05
C THR A 64 -1.74 1.55 9.46
N MET A 65 -1.93 0.47 10.22
CA MET A 65 -1.41 0.36 11.60
C MET A 65 0.12 0.29 11.64
N ALA A 66 0.75 -0.36 10.67
CA ALA A 66 2.19 -0.40 10.57
C ALA A 66 2.77 1.00 10.25
N PHE A 67 2.22 1.70 9.26
CA PHE A 67 2.66 3.03 8.85
C PHE A 67 2.43 4.09 9.93
N SER A 68 1.40 3.94 10.75
CA SER A 68 1.13 4.88 11.86
C SER A 68 2.27 4.98 12.88
N LYS A 69 3.20 4.00 12.90
CA LYS A 69 4.40 4.03 13.74
C LYS A 69 5.51 4.93 13.16
N HIS A 70 5.39 5.33 11.89
CA HIS A 70 6.42 6.07 11.16
C HIS A 70 5.98 7.48 10.73
N GLY A 71 4.68 7.78 10.77
CA GLY A 71 4.15 9.08 10.38
C GLY A 71 2.63 9.15 10.45
N SER A 72 2.07 10.25 9.96
CA SER A 72 0.62 10.39 9.83
C SER A 72 0.10 9.56 8.67
N VAL A 73 -1.07 8.94 8.83
CA VAL A 73 -1.69 8.12 7.80
C VAL A 73 -3.09 8.61 7.46
N VAL A 74 -3.38 8.73 6.17
CA VAL A 74 -4.73 8.90 5.65
C VAL A 74 -5.13 7.59 4.96
N ALA A 75 -6.05 6.85 5.56
CA ALA A 75 -6.48 5.54 5.11
C ALA A 75 -7.83 5.63 4.39
N PHE A 76 -7.87 5.22 3.12
CA PHE A 76 -9.08 5.22 2.29
C PHE A 76 -9.59 3.79 2.15
N GLU A 77 -10.83 3.57 2.53
CA GLU A 77 -11.53 2.29 2.40
C GLU A 77 -13.04 2.55 2.25
N HIS A 78 -13.70 1.82 1.34
CA HIS A 78 -15.12 2.03 1.08
C HIS A 78 -15.99 0.79 1.35
N ASP A 79 -15.40 -0.40 1.38
CA ASP A 79 -16.11 -1.61 1.78
C ASP A 79 -16.53 -1.51 3.24
N GLU A 80 -17.80 -1.67 3.53
CA GLU A 80 -18.38 -1.43 4.87
C GLU A 80 -17.79 -2.34 5.94
N ASP A 81 -17.53 -3.61 5.63
CA ASP A 81 -17.02 -4.58 6.60
C ASP A 81 -15.53 -4.35 6.88
N LYS A 82 -14.73 -4.07 5.84
CA LYS A 82 -13.32 -3.70 5.98
C LYS A 82 -13.18 -2.38 6.74
N LEU A 83 -13.98 -1.38 6.37
CA LEU A 83 -14.01 -0.08 7.03
C LEU A 83 -14.37 -0.19 8.51
N ARG A 84 -15.29 -1.08 8.88
CA ARG A 84 -15.61 -1.36 10.26
C ARG A 84 -14.40 -1.89 11.03
N CYS A 85 -13.69 -2.87 10.50
CA CYS A 85 -12.46 -3.38 11.10
C CYS A 85 -11.38 -2.29 11.18
N LEU A 86 -11.15 -1.54 10.10
CA LEU A 86 -10.19 -0.44 10.05
C LEU A 86 -10.45 0.59 11.15
N LYS A 87 -11.69 1.03 11.32
CA LYS A 87 -12.10 1.96 12.41
C LYS A 87 -11.86 1.38 13.79
N MET A 88 -12.16 0.09 14.01
CA MET A 88 -11.90 -0.58 15.29
C MET A 88 -10.40 -0.64 15.59
N ASN A 89 -9.57 -0.97 14.58
CA ASN A 89 -8.13 -1.10 14.72
C ASN A 89 -7.42 0.23 14.94
N THR A 90 -7.96 1.33 14.42
CA THR A 90 -7.35 2.66 14.51
C THR A 90 -7.97 3.54 15.61
N ALA A 91 -8.95 3.03 16.37
CA ALA A 91 -9.74 3.81 17.33
C ALA A 91 -8.91 4.43 18.46
N GLY A 92 -9.18 5.68 18.75
CA GLY A 92 -8.71 6.38 19.93
C GLY A 92 -7.19 6.43 20.08
N LYS A 93 -6.64 5.87 21.16
CA LYS A 93 -5.20 5.89 21.45
C LYS A 93 -4.39 4.86 20.67
N LEU A 94 -5.03 3.94 19.92
CA LEU A 94 -4.34 2.90 19.17
C LEU A 94 -3.52 3.50 18.02
N ALA A 95 -4.10 4.45 17.27
CA ALA A 95 -3.42 5.14 16.20
C ALA A 95 -3.95 6.60 16.06
N PRO A 96 -3.57 7.51 16.98
CA PRO A 96 -4.12 8.88 17.03
C PRO A 96 -3.74 9.74 15.82
N ASN A 97 -2.73 9.32 15.05
CA ASN A 97 -2.22 9.94 13.83
C ASN A 97 -2.80 9.32 12.55
N VAL A 98 -3.85 8.51 12.65
CA VAL A 98 -4.58 7.94 11.51
C VAL A 98 -5.90 8.66 11.30
N MET A 99 -6.11 9.13 10.07
CA MET A 99 -7.39 9.63 9.57
C MET A 99 -8.01 8.59 8.65
N VAL A 100 -9.20 8.10 8.99
CA VAL A 100 -9.94 7.16 8.13
C VAL A 100 -10.92 7.93 7.27
N VAL A 101 -10.82 7.77 5.95
CA VAL A 101 -11.68 8.38 4.94
C VAL A 101 -12.54 7.30 4.29
N PRO A 102 -13.86 7.26 4.54
CA PRO A 102 -14.76 6.21 4.06
C PRO A 102 -15.16 6.47 2.59
N LYS A 103 -14.19 6.39 1.68
CA LYS A 103 -14.40 6.67 0.25
C LYS A 103 -13.57 5.76 -0.62
N SER A 104 -14.14 5.37 -1.78
CA SER A 104 -13.36 4.88 -2.90
C SER A 104 -12.68 6.06 -3.61
N LEU A 105 -11.44 5.85 -4.07
CA LEU A 105 -10.74 6.78 -4.96
C LEU A 105 -10.63 6.23 -6.39
N GLU A 106 -11.31 5.13 -6.66
CA GLU A 106 -11.34 4.48 -7.96
C GLU A 106 -12.27 5.23 -8.92
N THR A 107 -11.73 6.15 -9.70
CA THR A 107 -12.51 6.91 -10.68
C THR A 107 -12.38 6.35 -12.09
N THR A 108 -13.51 6.22 -12.79
CA THR A 108 -13.52 5.86 -14.21
C THR A 108 -13.35 7.09 -15.10
N ASN A 109 -13.71 8.27 -14.60
CA ASN A 109 -13.61 9.54 -15.31
C ASN A 109 -13.00 10.62 -14.41
N PRO A 110 -11.78 11.11 -14.70
CA PRO A 110 -11.11 12.13 -13.88
C PRO A 110 -11.87 13.47 -13.82
N THR A 111 -12.78 13.72 -14.74
CA THR A 111 -13.60 14.94 -14.77
C THR A 111 -14.92 14.79 -14.01
N ASP A 112 -15.23 13.59 -13.51
CA ASP A 112 -16.42 13.34 -12.74
C ASP A 112 -16.26 13.94 -11.33
N LYS A 113 -17.03 15.00 -11.07
CA LYS A 113 -16.98 15.75 -9.81
C LYS A 113 -17.68 15.00 -8.64
N ASP A 114 -18.50 14.03 -8.98
CA ASP A 114 -19.28 13.28 -7.99
C ASP A 114 -18.49 12.09 -7.42
N ILE A 115 -17.51 11.59 -8.17
CA ILE A 115 -16.63 10.52 -7.70
C ILE A 115 -15.38 11.14 -7.09
N PRO A 116 -15.11 10.90 -5.81
CA PRO A 116 -13.92 11.41 -5.17
C PRO A 116 -12.68 10.80 -5.83
N ASN A 117 -11.75 11.66 -6.23
CA ASN A 117 -10.44 11.26 -6.71
C ASN A 117 -9.35 11.85 -5.80
N LEU A 118 -8.13 11.39 -5.94
CA LEU A 118 -7.04 11.77 -5.05
C LEU A 118 -6.66 13.24 -5.24
N ASP A 119 -6.66 13.76 -6.46
CA ASP A 119 -6.38 15.17 -6.75
C ASP A 119 -7.38 16.10 -6.05
N GLY A 120 -8.66 15.72 -5.99
CA GLY A 120 -9.68 16.47 -5.28
C GLY A 120 -9.55 16.41 -3.76
N GLN A 121 -8.86 15.40 -3.22
CA GLN A 121 -8.59 15.30 -1.78
C GLN A 121 -7.39 16.16 -1.35
N LEU A 122 -6.41 16.41 -2.22
CA LEU A 122 -5.23 17.23 -1.90
C LEU A 122 -5.58 18.64 -1.40
N MET A 123 -6.69 19.19 -1.86
CA MET A 123 -7.14 20.51 -1.39
C MET A 123 -7.58 20.52 0.08
N LYS A 124 -7.77 19.34 0.70
CA LYS A 124 -8.36 19.17 2.03
C LYS A 124 -7.49 18.38 2.99
N LEU A 125 -6.50 17.68 2.47
CA LEU A 125 -5.64 16.77 3.22
C LEU A 125 -4.17 17.18 3.06
N PRO A 126 -3.31 16.85 4.02
CA PRO A 126 -1.88 17.14 3.91
C PRO A 126 -1.24 16.37 2.74
N GLU A 127 -0.23 16.97 2.12
CA GLU A 127 0.48 16.38 0.97
C GLU A 127 1.17 15.07 1.32
N PRO A 128 0.94 13.97 0.56
CA PRO A 128 1.53 12.68 0.86
C PRO A 128 3.01 12.62 0.45
N THR A 129 3.81 11.96 1.28
CA THR A 129 5.19 11.57 0.96
C THR A 129 5.25 10.19 0.32
N LEU A 130 4.32 9.31 0.69
CA LEU A 130 4.12 7.96 0.14
C LEU A 130 2.64 7.72 -0.12
N ILE A 131 2.34 7.11 -1.25
CA ILE A 131 0.99 6.58 -1.56
C ILE A 131 1.12 5.09 -1.82
N ARG A 132 0.46 4.27 -0.99
CA ARG A 132 0.26 2.86 -1.26
C ARG A 132 -1.10 2.67 -1.90
N ILE A 133 -1.16 1.88 -2.98
CA ILE A 133 -2.40 1.60 -3.72
C ILE A 133 -2.62 0.09 -3.75
N SER A 134 -3.77 -0.33 -3.23
CA SER A 134 -4.29 -1.70 -3.32
C SER A 134 -5.72 -1.65 -3.84
N GLY A 135 -6.04 -2.42 -4.87
CA GLY A 135 -7.32 -2.39 -5.59
C GLY A 135 -7.17 -1.98 -7.05
N ASP A 136 -8.16 -1.30 -7.64
CA ASP A 136 -8.12 -0.90 -9.05
C ASP A 136 -7.12 0.26 -9.27
N THR A 137 -5.86 -0.11 -9.40
CA THR A 137 -4.73 0.82 -9.55
C THR A 137 -4.91 1.79 -10.71
N ILE A 138 -5.42 1.31 -11.84
CA ILE A 138 -5.62 2.14 -13.04
C ILE A 138 -6.59 3.28 -12.75
N LYS A 139 -7.69 2.99 -12.07
CA LYS A 139 -8.67 4.02 -11.71
C LYS A 139 -8.11 5.03 -10.71
N VAL A 140 -7.35 4.56 -9.73
CA VAL A 140 -6.68 5.45 -8.76
C VAL A 140 -5.67 6.35 -9.45
N LEU A 141 -4.79 5.81 -10.30
CA LEU A 141 -3.78 6.58 -11.04
C LEU A 141 -4.41 7.66 -11.94
N ARG A 142 -5.55 7.38 -12.58
CA ARG A 142 -6.29 8.38 -13.36
C ARG A 142 -6.71 9.57 -12.51
N GLY A 143 -7.08 9.33 -11.25
CA GLY A 143 -7.55 10.36 -10.33
C GLY A 143 -6.45 11.09 -9.56
N MET A 144 -5.16 10.87 -9.87
CA MET A 144 -4.03 11.46 -9.15
C MET A 144 -2.98 12.13 -10.04
N THR A 145 -3.40 12.62 -11.20
CA THR A 145 -2.50 13.25 -12.18
C THR A 145 -1.80 14.49 -11.62
N ALA A 146 -2.54 15.40 -10.98
CA ALA A 146 -1.96 16.59 -10.36
C ALA A 146 -1.08 16.22 -9.16
N THR A 147 -1.48 15.23 -8.38
CA THR A 147 -0.68 14.68 -7.27
C THR A 147 0.70 14.21 -7.76
N MET A 148 0.72 13.41 -8.82
CA MET A 148 1.98 12.92 -9.42
C MET A 148 2.87 14.04 -9.93
N MET A 149 2.29 15.07 -10.56
CA MET A 149 3.05 16.15 -11.19
C MET A 149 3.55 17.19 -10.18
N LEU A 150 2.75 17.52 -9.17
CA LEU A 150 3.01 18.64 -8.27
C LEU A 150 3.67 18.20 -6.96
N ILE A 151 3.19 17.10 -6.37
CA ILE A 151 3.64 16.61 -5.06
C ILE A 151 4.77 15.59 -5.22
N LYS A 152 4.69 14.75 -6.28
CA LYS A 152 5.70 13.73 -6.62
C LYS A 152 5.96 12.73 -5.49
N PRO A 153 4.92 12.17 -4.84
CA PRO A 153 5.11 11.20 -3.77
C PRO A 153 5.79 9.94 -4.30
N VAL A 154 6.42 9.17 -3.42
CA VAL A 154 6.74 7.77 -3.72
C VAL A 154 5.43 7.02 -3.87
N ILE A 155 5.31 6.15 -4.89
CA ILE A 155 4.09 5.39 -5.15
C ILE A 155 4.42 3.90 -5.07
N PHE A 156 3.66 3.17 -4.27
CA PHE A 156 3.76 1.73 -4.16
C PHE A 156 2.44 1.08 -4.56
N ILE A 157 2.50 0.14 -5.48
CA ILE A 157 1.32 -0.42 -6.15
C ILE A 157 1.32 -1.94 -5.98
N ASP A 158 0.23 -2.48 -5.43
CA ASP A 158 -0.06 -3.91 -5.51
C ASP A 158 -0.49 -4.24 -6.96
N ILE A 159 0.18 -5.19 -7.60
CA ILE A 159 -0.16 -5.64 -8.96
C ILE A 159 -0.92 -6.96 -8.86
N ASP A 160 -2.23 -6.92 -9.13
CA ASP A 160 -3.08 -8.09 -9.10
C ASP A 160 -2.92 -8.95 -10.37
N ASN A 161 -2.60 -8.30 -11.50
CA ASN A 161 -2.34 -8.95 -12.79
C ASN A 161 -1.03 -8.43 -13.38
N ALA A 162 0.02 -9.22 -13.27
CA ALA A 162 1.36 -8.87 -13.75
C ALA A 162 1.52 -8.91 -15.27
N GLU A 163 0.55 -9.45 -15.98
CA GLU A 163 0.64 -9.61 -17.44
C GLU A 163 0.43 -8.31 -18.22
N ASP A 164 -0.17 -7.29 -17.58
CA ASP A 164 -0.40 -5.99 -18.23
C ASP A 164 -0.14 -4.82 -17.28
N ILE A 165 1.09 -4.30 -17.30
CA ILE A 165 1.48 -3.06 -16.61
C ILE A 165 1.59 -1.87 -17.57
N SER A 166 1.21 -2.04 -18.83
CA SER A 166 1.42 -1.04 -19.88
C SER A 166 0.79 0.31 -19.56
N TYR A 167 -0.39 0.28 -18.94
CA TYR A 167 -1.09 1.48 -18.54
C TYR A 167 -0.39 2.19 -17.37
N GLN A 168 -0.04 1.44 -16.31
CA GLN A 168 0.69 1.97 -15.16
C GLN A 168 2.04 2.55 -15.61
N TYR A 169 2.75 1.83 -16.50
CA TYR A 169 4.00 2.28 -17.08
C TYR A 169 3.85 3.64 -17.79
N SER A 170 2.92 3.73 -18.73
CA SER A 170 2.69 4.96 -19.47
C SER A 170 2.34 6.12 -18.54
N MET A 171 1.41 5.91 -17.60
CA MET A 171 0.96 6.93 -16.66
C MET A 171 2.08 7.46 -15.77
N LEU A 172 2.95 6.61 -15.29
CA LEU A 172 4.02 6.96 -14.35
C LEU A 172 5.25 7.52 -15.08
N VAL A 173 5.71 6.85 -16.14
CA VAL A 173 6.93 7.27 -16.87
C VAL A 173 6.74 8.61 -17.57
N GLU A 174 5.58 8.87 -18.19
CA GLU A 174 5.25 10.17 -18.79
C GLU A 174 5.29 11.32 -17.77
N ARG A 175 5.13 11.02 -16.48
CA ARG A 175 5.19 11.99 -15.38
C ARG A 175 6.51 12.00 -14.63
N GLY A 176 7.53 11.37 -15.21
CA GLY A 176 8.90 11.42 -14.69
C GLY A 176 9.22 10.41 -13.58
N TYR A 177 8.42 9.38 -13.43
CA TYR A 177 8.71 8.29 -12.48
C TYR A 177 9.58 7.22 -13.12
N THR A 178 10.48 6.65 -12.34
CA THR A 178 11.15 5.37 -12.61
C THR A 178 10.44 4.29 -11.81
N MET A 179 10.18 3.15 -12.44
CA MET A 179 9.46 2.05 -11.82
C MET A 179 10.41 0.88 -11.56
N TYR A 180 10.20 0.21 -10.43
CA TYR A 180 10.98 -0.95 -9.99
C TYR A 180 10.05 -2.08 -9.58
N TRP A 181 10.39 -3.29 -9.96
CA TRP A 181 9.72 -4.49 -9.47
C TRP A 181 10.07 -4.76 -8.01
N TYR A 182 9.09 -5.11 -7.21
CA TYR A 182 9.28 -5.60 -5.86
C TYR A 182 8.46 -6.87 -5.63
N MET A 183 9.17 -8.00 -5.59
CA MET A 183 8.60 -9.31 -5.29
C MET A 183 8.68 -9.56 -3.79
N CYS A 184 7.57 -9.89 -3.17
CA CYS A 184 7.49 -10.06 -1.74
C CYS A 184 6.83 -11.40 -1.37
N PRO A 185 7.57 -12.38 -0.83
CA PRO A 185 6.94 -13.58 -0.30
C PRO A 185 6.02 -13.21 0.87
N TRP A 186 4.86 -13.83 0.91
CA TRP A 186 3.88 -13.59 1.97
C TRP A 186 4.33 -14.19 3.29
N PHE A 187 5.02 -15.34 3.24
CA PHE A 187 5.59 -15.97 4.41
C PHE A 187 6.86 -15.24 4.86
N ASN A 188 6.96 -15.06 6.17
CA ASN A 188 8.14 -14.55 6.84
C ASN A 188 8.56 -15.53 7.93
N LEU A 189 9.73 -16.14 7.80
CA LEU A 189 10.25 -17.09 8.78
C LEU A 189 10.36 -16.48 10.19
N ASN A 190 10.68 -15.17 10.26
CA ASN A 190 10.75 -14.40 11.50
C ASN A 190 9.41 -13.70 11.79
N ASN A 191 8.28 -14.40 11.62
CA ASN A 191 6.97 -13.84 11.86
C ASN A 191 6.68 -13.61 13.36
N TYR A 192 5.65 -12.83 13.64
CA TYR A 192 5.35 -12.37 15.00
C TYR A 192 5.00 -13.53 15.97
N LYS A 193 4.48 -14.64 15.47
CA LYS A 193 4.09 -15.80 16.28
C LYS A 193 5.14 -16.91 16.33
N ASP A 194 6.32 -16.69 15.75
CA ASP A 194 7.40 -17.70 15.66
C ASP A 194 6.91 -19.02 15.04
N ASN A 195 5.92 -18.96 14.13
CA ASN A 195 5.40 -20.13 13.43
C ASN A 195 6.33 -20.49 12.26
N PRO A 196 7.04 -21.63 12.30
CA PRO A 196 7.99 -22.01 11.27
C PRO A 196 7.32 -22.62 10.02
N LEU A 197 6.01 -22.92 10.06
CA LEU A 197 5.31 -23.59 8.98
C LEU A 197 4.82 -22.59 7.95
N ASP A 198 5.28 -22.74 6.71
CA ASP A 198 4.74 -21.98 5.58
C ASP A 198 3.42 -22.61 5.11
N SER A 199 2.29 -22.04 5.54
CA SER A 199 0.95 -22.38 5.04
C SER A 199 0.53 -21.54 3.83
N THR A 200 1.41 -20.67 3.32
CA THR A 200 1.12 -19.81 2.17
C THR A 200 1.43 -20.48 0.84
N LEU A 201 2.04 -21.68 0.87
CA LEU A 201 2.42 -22.45 -0.33
C LEU A 201 3.28 -21.62 -1.30
N ASP A 202 4.30 -20.95 -0.77
CA ASP A 202 5.22 -20.08 -1.53
C ASP A 202 4.52 -18.92 -2.26
N LEU A 203 3.36 -18.47 -1.78
CA LEU A 203 2.69 -17.30 -2.34
C LEU A 203 3.53 -16.04 -2.13
N PHE A 204 3.51 -15.18 -3.14
CA PHE A 204 4.16 -13.87 -3.09
C PHE A 204 3.26 -12.82 -3.74
N SER A 205 3.46 -11.57 -3.36
CA SER A 205 2.89 -10.42 -4.03
C SER A 205 3.86 -9.86 -5.05
N MET A 206 3.34 -9.41 -6.16
CA MET A 206 4.06 -8.59 -7.14
C MET A 206 3.65 -7.14 -6.92
N ASN A 207 4.65 -6.29 -6.83
CA ASN A 207 4.43 -4.88 -6.57
C ASN A 207 5.32 -4.04 -7.46
N ILE A 208 4.94 -2.78 -7.64
CA ILE A 208 5.76 -1.77 -8.29
C ILE A 208 6.04 -0.66 -7.28
N LEU A 209 7.31 -0.33 -7.11
CA LEU A 209 7.76 0.88 -6.45
C LEU A 209 8.09 1.91 -7.53
N ALA A 210 7.40 3.05 -7.52
CA ALA A 210 7.63 4.14 -8.46
C ALA A 210 8.17 5.37 -7.73
N ILE A 211 9.30 5.89 -8.21
CA ILE A 211 10.05 7.01 -7.62
C ILE A 211 10.21 8.08 -8.68
N HIS A 212 9.78 9.31 -8.37
CA HIS A 212 9.96 10.42 -9.28
C HIS A 212 11.43 10.84 -9.36
N LYS A 213 11.93 11.19 -10.55
CA LYS A 213 13.33 11.56 -10.81
C LYS A 213 13.85 12.73 -9.95
N ASP A 214 12.95 13.60 -9.44
CA ASP A 214 13.30 14.75 -8.60
C ASP A 214 13.31 14.38 -7.10
N VAL A 215 12.99 13.13 -6.74
CA VAL A 215 12.98 12.65 -5.36
C VAL A 215 14.27 11.91 -5.09
N GLU A 216 15.10 12.45 -4.19
CA GLU A 216 16.25 11.73 -3.66
C GLU A 216 15.77 10.78 -2.57
N LEU A 217 15.83 9.49 -2.85
CA LEU A 217 15.58 8.44 -1.88
C LEU A 217 16.90 7.85 -1.40
N ASN A 218 17.12 7.87 -0.10
CA ASN A 218 18.10 6.99 0.49
C ASN A 218 17.47 5.59 0.56
N ASP A 219 17.64 4.83 -0.53
CA ASP A 219 17.07 3.48 -0.68
C ASP A 219 17.80 2.43 0.17
N GLY A 220 18.84 2.83 0.90
CA GLY A 220 19.63 1.90 1.71
C GLY A 220 20.38 0.87 0.88
N GLY A 221 20.58 1.10 -0.43
CA GLY A 221 21.20 0.17 -1.36
C GLY A 221 20.26 -0.96 -1.81
N LEU A 222 18.97 -0.67 -1.93
CA LEU A 222 18.00 -1.61 -2.49
C LEU A 222 18.38 -1.93 -3.95
N ASP A 223 18.74 -3.18 -4.19
CA ASP A 223 18.95 -3.72 -5.53
C ASP A 223 17.59 -4.19 -6.09
N LEU A 224 16.86 -3.24 -6.69
CA LEU A 224 15.55 -3.51 -7.29
C LEU A 224 15.64 -3.55 -8.80
N ALA A 225 15.04 -4.58 -9.40
CA ALA A 225 14.95 -4.70 -10.84
C ALA A 225 14.10 -3.57 -11.42
N ARG A 226 14.66 -2.81 -12.36
CA ARG A 226 13.93 -1.73 -13.04
C ARG A 226 12.90 -2.31 -14.00
N VAL A 227 11.77 -1.63 -14.15
CA VAL A 227 10.80 -1.89 -15.21
C VAL A 227 11.27 -1.16 -16.47
N ASP A 228 11.67 -1.92 -17.50
CA ASP A 228 12.32 -1.38 -18.70
C ASP A 228 11.35 -0.95 -19.80
N GLY A 229 10.08 -1.34 -19.73
CA GLY A 229 9.11 -0.98 -20.74
C GLY A 229 7.67 -1.36 -20.41
N PRO A 230 6.70 -0.92 -21.23
CA PRO A 230 5.28 -1.20 -21.01
C PRO A 230 4.91 -2.69 -21.13
N ASN A 231 5.74 -3.46 -21.84
CA ASN A 231 5.56 -4.89 -22.02
C ASN A 231 6.52 -5.70 -21.15
N ASP A 232 7.20 -5.04 -20.19
CA ASP A 232 8.08 -5.71 -19.29
C ASP A 232 7.30 -6.69 -18.42
N ASN A 233 7.89 -7.85 -18.20
CA ASN A 233 7.32 -8.92 -17.41
C ASN A 233 8.41 -9.45 -16.49
N TRP A 234 8.11 -9.50 -15.21
CA TRP A 234 9.03 -10.02 -14.20
C TRP A 234 9.67 -11.36 -14.60
N LYS A 235 8.93 -12.25 -15.26
CA LYS A 235 9.42 -13.57 -15.70
C LYS A 235 10.53 -13.48 -16.74
N VAL A 236 10.57 -12.42 -17.54
CA VAL A 236 11.55 -12.21 -18.61
C VAL A 236 12.80 -11.48 -18.10
N ALA A 237 12.66 -10.66 -17.05
CA ALA A 237 13.75 -9.86 -16.50
C ALA A 237 14.77 -10.68 -15.68
N HIS A 238 14.50 -11.96 -15.38
CA HIS A 238 15.31 -12.82 -14.51
C HIS A 238 15.65 -14.19 -15.12
N GLU A 239 15.43 -14.40 -16.44
CA GLU A 239 16.03 -15.47 -17.22
C GLU A 239 17.40 -15.01 -17.77
#